data_d75733387216ef1f8c20340c19a272be
#
_entry.id   d75733387216ef1f8c20340c19a272be
#
_cell.length_a   1.000
_cell.length_b   1.000
_cell.length_c   1.000
_cell.angle_alpha   90.00
_cell.angle_beta   90.00
_cell.angle_gamma   90.00
#
_symmetry.space_group_name_H-M   'P 1'
#
loop_
_entity.id
_entity.type
_entity.pdbx_description
1 polymer ?
#
loop_
_entity_poly.entity_id
_entity_poly.type
_entity_poly.pdbx_seq_one_letter_code
_entity_poly.pdbx_strand_id
1 'polypeptide(L)'
;MKTETLLILPSKERSANLETGSLQFIGNATVLIRFGGVTILTDPTFIHRHERVSIGYGLHSTRLTDPAMEIGELPPLDLVVLSHFHGDHFDQVAERELDKSLPIVTTREAATALQRRGFRQSKPLDTWASVAVEKGEARLRITALPGRHGPPFADLLLPDVMGSLLEFHSPQAQPFRLYITGDTLLFDDLKEIPRRYPAIDLALLHLGGTRVLGILVTMDAEQGVGMMKLVRPLRAIPIHYNDYDVFKSPLTDFQQAIDAAGFQDRLHYLRHGETYTFRLSRQAAA
;
A
#
# COMPACT_ATOMS: atom_id res chain seq x y z
N MET A 1 -2.09 -24.53 12.23
CA MET A 1 -2.47 -23.79 11.00
C MET A 1 -3.30 -22.59 11.43
N LYS A 2 -2.88 -21.35 11.17
CA LYS A 2 -3.76 -20.19 11.40
C LYS A 2 -4.89 -20.28 10.39
N THR A 3 -6.13 -20.19 10.84
CA THR A 3 -7.32 -20.22 9.97
C THR A 3 -7.31 -18.93 9.13
N GLU A 4 -7.26 -19.06 7.82
CA GLU A 4 -7.36 -17.94 6.89
C GLU A 4 -8.80 -17.40 6.95
N THR A 5 -8.94 -16.09 7.10
CA THR A 5 -10.26 -15.45 7.07
C THR A 5 -10.70 -15.32 5.61
N LEU A 6 -11.96 -15.68 5.31
CA LEU A 6 -12.55 -15.50 3.98
C LEU A 6 -13.49 -14.29 4.00
N LEU A 7 -13.29 -13.39 3.05
CA LEU A 7 -14.16 -12.25 2.77
C LEU A 7 -14.85 -12.47 1.42
N ILE A 8 -16.17 -12.69 1.44
CA ILE A 8 -16.97 -12.84 0.23
C ILE A 8 -17.63 -11.50 -0.06
N LEU A 9 -17.35 -10.96 -1.25
CA LEU A 9 -17.90 -9.69 -1.73
C LEU A 9 -19.07 -9.94 -2.70
N PRO A 10 -20.10 -9.09 -2.66
CA PRO A 10 -21.22 -9.21 -3.58
C PRO A 10 -20.75 -8.97 -5.03
N SER A 11 -21.17 -9.84 -5.97
CA SER A 11 -20.88 -9.70 -7.38
C SER A 11 -22.17 -9.68 -8.19
N LYS A 12 -22.27 -8.75 -9.13
CA LYS A 12 -23.35 -8.68 -10.13
C LYS A 12 -22.86 -9.11 -11.51
N GLU A 13 -21.55 -9.26 -11.70
CA GLU A 13 -20.93 -9.60 -12.98
C GLU A 13 -20.91 -11.12 -13.19
N ARG A 14 -21.24 -11.56 -14.41
CA ARG A 14 -21.21 -12.98 -14.81
C ARG A 14 -19.86 -13.43 -15.34
N SER A 15 -19.00 -12.51 -15.78
CA SER A 15 -17.64 -12.79 -16.21
C SER A 15 -16.74 -11.60 -15.89
N ALA A 16 -15.55 -11.87 -15.36
CA ALA A 16 -14.56 -10.86 -15.01
C ALA A 16 -13.28 -11.05 -15.84
N ASN A 17 -12.60 -9.96 -16.17
CA ASN A 17 -11.27 -10.06 -16.76
C ASN A 17 -10.26 -10.44 -15.66
N LEU A 18 -9.79 -11.68 -15.70
CA LEU A 18 -8.81 -12.22 -14.76
C LEU A 18 -7.38 -12.25 -15.32
N GLU A 19 -7.14 -11.65 -16.48
CA GLU A 19 -5.80 -11.60 -17.11
C GLU A 19 -5.08 -10.27 -16.84
N THR A 20 -5.84 -9.19 -16.66
CA THR A 20 -5.27 -7.86 -16.50
C THR A 20 -5.85 -7.16 -15.29
N GLY A 21 -5.02 -6.33 -14.65
CA GLY A 21 -5.44 -5.40 -13.62
C GLY A 21 -4.81 -4.03 -13.84
N SER A 22 -5.21 -3.07 -13.05
CA SER A 22 -4.68 -1.71 -13.11
C SER A 22 -4.51 -1.14 -11.71
N LEU A 23 -3.58 -0.20 -11.59
CA LEU A 23 -3.45 0.66 -10.43
C LEU A 23 -3.34 2.12 -10.90
N GLN A 24 -4.14 2.99 -10.31
CA GLN A 24 -4.15 4.42 -10.58
C GLN A 24 -3.61 5.15 -9.36
N PHE A 25 -2.57 5.95 -9.55
CA PHE A 25 -1.93 6.72 -8.48
C PHE A 25 -2.72 8.00 -8.22
N ILE A 26 -3.40 8.09 -7.07
CA ILE A 26 -4.20 9.27 -6.71
C ILE A 26 -3.33 10.34 -6.05
N GLY A 27 -2.34 9.92 -5.28
CA GLY A 27 -1.37 10.78 -4.60
C GLY A 27 -0.96 10.24 -3.24
N ASN A 28 0.20 10.63 -2.77
CA ASN A 28 0.83 10.15 -1.55
C ASN A 28 0.94 8.61 -1.51
N ALA A 29 0.20 7.95 -0.63
CA ALA A 29 0.10 6.49 -0.54
C ALA A 29 -1.23 5.95 -1.10
N THR A 30 -2.09 6.82 -1.63
CA THR A 30 -3.41 6.47 -2.12
C THR A 30 -3.34 5.96 -3.55
N VAL A 31 -3.66 4.68 -3.72
CA VAL A 31 -3.69 4.00 -5.03
C VAL A 31 -5.01 3.26 -5.18
N LEU A 32 -5.68 3.44 -6.32
CA LEU A 32 -6.88 2.71 -6.69
C LEU A 32 -6.50 1.50 -7.55
N ILE A 33 -6.72 0.29 -7.04
CA ILE A 33 -6.35 -0.97 -7.68
C ILE A 33 -7.61 -1.67 -8.17
N ARG A 34 -7.61 -2.15 -9.41
CA ARG A 34 -8.74 -2.89 -10.01
C ARG A 34 -8.25 -4.21 -10.60
N PHE A 35 -8.94 -5.29 -10.27
CA PHE A 35 -8.69 -6.62 -10.83
C PHE A 35 -9.95 -7.50 -10.74
N GLY A 36 -10.35 -8.12 -11.85
CA GLY A 36 -11.44 -9.11 -11.85
C GLY A 36 -12.76 -8.58 -11.28
N GLY A 37 -13.06 -7.28 -11.45
CA GLY A 37 -14.22 -6.64 -10.87
C GLY A 37 -14.06 -6.24 -9.40
N VAL A 38 -12.93 -6.57 -8.74
CA VAL A 38 -12.59 -6.08 -7.39
C VAL A 38 -11.95 -4.71 -7.50
N THR A 39 -12.39 -3.77 -6.66
CA THR A 39 -11.86 -2.40 -6.56
C THR A 39 -11.35 -2.16 -5.14
N ILE A 40 -10.05 -1.90 -5.02
CA ILE A 40 -9.33 -1.73 -3.75
C ILE A 40 -8.76 -0.31 -3.70
N LEU A 41 -8.90 0.35 -2.56
CA LEU A 41 -8.24 1.62 -2.28
C LEU A 41 -7.16 1.40 -1.21
N THR A 42 -5.95 1.94 -1.42
CA THR A 42 -4.90 1.91 -0.40
C THR A 42 -4.81 3.25 0.30
N ASP A 43 -4.51 3.24 1.59
CA ASP A 43 -4.10 4.41 2.41
C ASP A 43 -4.82 5.72 2.00
N PRO A 44 -6.16 5.82 2.19
CA PRO A 44 -6.99 6.87 1.61
C PRO A 44 -6.74 8.25 2.21
N THR A 45 -6.21 9.18 1.40
CA THR A 45 -5.99 10.58 1.76
C THR A 45 -6.47 11.51 0.67
N PHE A 46 -7.41 12.42 1.04
CA PHE A 46 -8.14 13.28 0.11
C PHE A 46 -8.18 14.75 0.53
N ILE A 47 -7.44 15.13 1.60
CA ILE A 47 -7.27 16.56 1.91
C ILE A 47 -6.56 17.26 0.76
N HIS A 48 -6.83 18.55 0.62
CA HIS A 48 -6.25 19.39 -0.42
C HIS A 48 -4.93 20.02 0.02
N ARG A 49 -4.26 20.59 -0.96
CA ARG A 49 -3.05 21.40 -0.76
C ARG A 49 -3.31 22.48 0.28
N HIS A 50 -2.33 22.68 1.18
CA HIS A 50 -2.34 23.60 2.34
C HIS A 50 -3.18 23.14 3.52
N GLU A 51 -3.95 22.06 3.42
CA GLU A 51 -4.58 21.45 4.57
C GLU A 51 -3.59 20.62 5.40
N ARG A 52 -3.95 20.30 6.62
CA ARG A 52 -3.06 19.64 7.57
C ARG A 52 -3.65 18.35 8.08
N VAL A 53 -2.77 17.38 8.31
CA VAL A 53 -3.08 16.12 8.99
C VAL A 53 -2.27 15.98 10.26
N SER A 54 -2.80 15.23 11.22
CA SER A 54 -2.04 14.80 12.39
C SER A 54 -1.21 13.57 12.03
N ILE A 55 0.08 13.63 12.34
CA ILE A 55 1.02 12.50 12.20
C ILE A 55 1.41 11.93 13.57
N GLY A 56 0.55 12.09 14.55
CA GLY A 56 0.75 11.63 15.93
C GLY A 56 1.49 12.62 16.82
N TYR A 57 1.39 12.41 18.14
CA TYR A 57 2.11 13.16 19.20
C TYR A 57 1.98 14.69 19.14
N GLY A 58 0.84 15.19 18.65
CA GLY A 58 0.64 16.63 18.47
C GLY A 58 1.39 17.23 17.28
N LEU A 59 2.11 16.42 16.51
CA LEU A 59 2.76 16.85 15.28
C LEU A 59 1.76 16.86 14.13
N HIS A 60 1.95 17.79 13.20
CA HIS A 60 1.14 17.94 12.01
C HIS A 60 2.02 18.07 10.78
N SER A 61 1.51 17.60 9.64
CA SER A 61 2.12 17.80 8.34
C SER A 61 1.14 18.49 7.40
N THR A 62 1.67 19.36 6.53
CA THR A 62 0.89 20.11 5.56
C THR A 62 0.96 19.46 4.19
N ARG A 63 -0.19 19.25 3.55
CA ARG A 63 -0.28 18.74 2.19
C ARG A 63 0.25 19.78 1.20
N LEU A 64 1.10 19.35 0.26
CA LEU A 64 1.74 20.21 -0.75
C LEU A 64 1.12 20.07 -2.14
N THR A 65 0.31 19.04 -2.37
CA THR A 65 -0.31 18.69 -3.65
C THR A 65 -1.80 18.42 -3.45
N ASP A 66 -2.60 18.57 -4.50
CA ASP A 66 -3.98 18.09 -4.50
C ASP A 66 -4.03 16.60 -4.87
N PRO A 67 -5.03 15.83 -4.40
CA PRO A 67 -5.28 14.49 -4.90
C PRO A 67 -5.72 14.57 -6.37
N ALA A 68 -5.37 13.57 -7.17
CA ALA A 68 -5.76 13.53 -8.59
C ALA A 68 -7.24 13.25 -8.83
N MET A 69 -7.98 12.94 -7.78
CA MET A 69 -9.39 12.57 -7.81
C MET A 69 -10.00 12.89 -6.44
N GLU A 70 -11.21 13.42 -6.45
CA GLU A 70 -11.99 13.61 -5.24
C GLU A 70 -12.56 12.27 -4.74
N ILE A 71 -12.79 12.17 -3.43
CA ILE A 71 -13.36 10.94 -2.86
C ILE A 71 -14.73 10.61 -3.45
N GLY A 72 -15.54 11.62 -3.79
CA GLY A 72 -16.84 11.46 -4.41
C GLY A 72 -16.80 11.00 -5.88
N GLU A 73 -15.64 11.05 -6.54
CA GLU A 73 -15.42 10.58 -7.91
C GLU A 73 -14.93 9.13 -7.96
N LEU A 74 -14.63 8.53 -6.80
CA LEU A 74 -14.21 7.14 -6.73
C LEU A 74 -15.32 6.21 -7.24
N PRO A 75 -14.95 5.16 -8.00
CA PRO A 75 -15.91 4.10 -8.29
C PRO A 75 -16.32 3.38 -7.00
N PRO A 76 -17.40 2.60 -7.02
CA PRO A 76 -17.76 1.78 -5.88
C PRO A 76 -16.58 0.93 -5.42
N LEU A 77 -16.19 1.09 -4.16
CA LEU A 77 -15.10 0.36 -3.54
C LEU A 77 -15.59 -0.96 -2.95
N ASP A 78 -14.76 -1.99 -3.01
CA ASP A 78 -15.01 -3.28 -2.38
C ASP A 78 -14.32 -3.43 -1.03
N LEU A 79 -13.11 -2.86 -0.90
CA LEU A 79 -12.34 -2.86 0.34
C LEU A 79 -11.25 -1.80 0.33
N VAL A 80 -10.72 -1.53 1.52
CA VAL A 80 -9.55 -0.70 1.73
C VAL A 80 -8.43 -1.56 2.31
N VAL A 81 -7.19 -1.32 1.87
CA VAL A 81 -5.96 -1.83 2.49
C VAL A 81 -5.25 -0.65 3.12
N LEU A 82 -5.15 -0.64 4.43
CA LEU A 82 -4.54 0.46 5.19
C LEU A 82 -3.27 -0.04 5.89
N SER A 83 -2.14 0.57 5.58
CA SER A 83 -0.85 0.19 6.14
C SER A 83 -0.75 0.47 7.65
N HIS A 84 -1.22 1.62 8.10
CA HIS A 84 -1.27 2.06 9.50
C HIS A 84 -2.18 3.29 9.68
N PHE A 85 -2.41 3.71 10.94
CA PHE A 85 -3.34 4.79 11.22
C PHE A 85 -2.63 6.11 11.53
N HIS A 86 -2.06 6.77 10.50
CA HIS A 86 -1.64 8.17 10.51
C HIS A 86 -2.51 9.02 9.58
N GLY A 87 -2.55 10.33 9.79
CA GLY A 87 -3.40 11.23 9.00
C GLY A 87 -2.98 11.36 7.54
N ASP A 88 -1.73 11.10 7.21
CA ASP A 88 -1.22 11.02 5.84
C ASP A 88 -1.43 9.64 5.17
N HIS A 89 -2.11 8.70 5.86
CA HIS A 89 -2.56 7.41 5.34
C HIS A 89 -4.07 7.20 5.48
N PHE A 90 -4.70 7.88 6.44
CA PHE A 90 -6.15 7.88 6.63
C PHE A 90 -6.58 9.24 7.19
N ASP A 91 -6.96 10.15 6.29
CA ASP A 91 -7.23 11.53 6.67
C ASP A 91 -8.69 11.77 7.11
N GLN A 92 -8.98 12.99 7.55
CA GLN A 92 -10.30 13.39 8.02
C GLN A 92 -11.38 13.39 6.91
N VAL A 93 -10.99 13.51 5.63
CA VAL A 93 -11.92 13.42 4.49
C VAL A 93 -12.31 11.95 4.30
N ALA A 94 -11.34 11.05 4.26
CA ALA A 94 -11.59 9.62 4.21
C ALA A 94 -12.42 9.15 5.42
N GLU A 95 -12.09 9.62 6.64
CA GLU A 95 -12.85 9.30 7.83
C GLU A 95 -14.32 9.74 7.70
N ARG A 96 -14.59 10.91 7.18
CA ARG A 96 -15.96 11.47 7.05
C ARG A 96 -16.76 10.84 5.93
N GLU A 97 -16.15 10.58 4.77
CA GLU A 97 -16.86 10.33 3.53
C GLU A 97 -16.86 8.88 3.06
N LEU A 98 -15.91 8.05 3.51
CA LEU A 98 -15.94 6.62 3.19
C LEU A 98 -17.13 5.92 3.86
N ASP A 99 -17.74 4.99 3.13
CA ASP A 99 -18.78 4.12 3.66
C ASP A 99 -18.25 3.33 4.86
N LYS A 100 -18.91 3.48 6.01
CA LYS A 100 -18.54 2.82 7.26
C LYS A 100 -18.73 1.29 7.24
N SER A 101 -19.40 0.76 6.23
CA SER A 101 -19.57 -0.68 6.02
C SER A 101 -18.45 -1.30 5.19
N LEU A 102 -17.55 -0.50 4.57
CA LEU A 102 -16.41 -1.02 3.80
C LEU A 102 -15.50 -1.90 4.67
N PRO A 103 -15.14 -3.09 4.20
CA PRO A 103 -14.06 -3.85 4.79
C PRO A 103 -12.73 -3.09 4.70
N ILE A 104 -12.02 -2.99 5.82
CA ILE A 104 -10.67 -2.39 5.87
C ILE A 104 -9.71 -3.42 6.44
N VAL A 105 -8.77 -3.88 5.62
CA VAL A 105 -7.69 -4.79 6.02
C VAL A 105 -6.52 -3.95 6.50
N THR A 106 -6.08 -4.15 7.75
CA THR A 106 -5.08 -3.29 8.40
C THR A 106 -4.42 -3.95 9.60
N THR A 107 -3.58 -3.21 10.33
CA THR A 107 -2.98 -3.63 11.61
C THR A 107 -4.04 -3.72 12.73
N ARG A 108 -3.71 -4.41 13.80
CA ARG A 108 -4.60 -4.54 14.97
C ARG A 108 -4.88 -3.19 15.64
N GLU A 109 -3.85 -2.35 15.74
CA GLU A 109 -3.96 -1.00 16.29
C GLU A 109 -4.89 -0.14 15.44
N ALA A 110 -4.62 -0.06 14.14
CA ALA A 110 -5.43 0.71 13.20
C ALA A 110 -6.88 0.22 13.15
N ALA A 111 -7.12 -1.10 13.17
CA ALA A 111 -8.47 -1.66 13.21
C ALA A 111 -9.24 -1.20 14.47
N THR A 112 -8.57 -1.16 15.62
CA THR A 112 -9.19 -0.66 16.88
C THR A 112 -9.54 0.82 16.78
N ALA A 113 -8.64 1.64 16.20
CA ALA A 113 -8.88 3.06 15.99
C ALA A 113 -10.04 3.33 15.02
N LEU A 114 -10.12 2.57 13.93
CA LEU A 114 -11.17 2.65 12.93
C LEU A 114 -12.54 2.21 13.48
N GLN A 115 -12.59 1.13 14.26
CA GLN A 115 -13.83 0.66 14.88
C GLN A 115 -14.45 1.72 15.80
N ARG A 116 -13.63 2.46 16.56
CA ARG A 116 -14.10 3.60 17.39
C ARG A 116 -14.67 4.75 16.54
N ARG A 117 -14.32 4.83 15.25
CA ARG A 117 -14.80 5.81 14.26
C ARG A 117 -15.95 5.29 13.40
N GLY A 118 -16.48 4.11 13.75
CA GLY A 118 -17.65 3.52 13.11
C GLY A 118 -17.37 2.55 11.96
N PHE A 119 -16.12 2.32 11.56
CA PHE A 119 -15.73 1.34 10.53
C PHE A 119 -15.76 -0.08 11.11
N ARG A 120 -16.95 -0.68 11.19
CA ARG A 120 -17.18 -1.95 11.88
C ARG A 120 -16.59 -3.17 11.20
N GLN A 121 -16.27 -3.06 9.90
CA GLN A 121 -15.71 -4.15 9.10
C GLN A 121 -14.17 -4.11 9.02
N SER A 122 -13.51 -3.43 9.97
CA SER A 122 -12.04 -3.44 10.05
C SER A 122 -11.53 -4.83 10.42
N LYS A 123 -10.65 -5.37 9.57
CA LYS A 123 -10.09 -6.73 9.63
C LYS A 123 -8.61 -6.66 10.01
N PRO A 124 -8.28 -6.87 11.29
CA PRO A 124 -6.88 -6.84 11.71
C PRO A 124 -6.13 -8.08 11.22
N LEU A 125 -4.91 -7.87 10.72
CA LEU A 125 -3.97 -8.94 10.40
C LEU A 125 -2.72 -8.83 11.26
N ASP A 126 -2.30 -9.95 11.83
CA ASP A 126 -0.97 -10.10 12.39
C ASP A 126 0.03 -10.36 11.26
N THR A 127 1.30 -10.04 11.44
CA THR A 127 2.36 -10.34 10.46
C THR A 127 2.30 -11.81 10.01
N TRP A 128 2.33 -12.03 8.70
CA TRP A 128 2.17 -13.32 8.02
C TRP A 128 0.75 -13.92 8.10
N ALA A 129 -0.21 -13.24 8.69
CA ALA A 129 -1.61 -13.63 8.57
C ALA A 129 -2.18 -13.12 7.23
N SER A 130 -3.20 -13.79 6.71
CA SER A 130 -3.82 -13.44 5.45
C SER A 130 -5.35 -13.48 5.50
N VAL A 131 -5.95 -12.74 4.59
CA VAL A 131 -7.38 -12.81 4.27
C VAL A 131 -7.52 -13.16 2.80
N ALA A 132 -8.36 -14.17 2.51
CA ALA A 132 -8.79 -14.46 1.15
C ALA A 132 -10.00 -13.60 0.81
N VAL A 133 -10.02 -13.03 -0.39
CA VAL A 133 -11.12 -12.19 -0.90
C VAL A 133 -11.67 -12.83 -2.16
N GLU A 134 -12.99 -13.01 -2.21
CA GLU A 134 -13.69 -13.56 -3.36
C GLU A 134 -14.80 -12.63 -3.83
N LYS A 135 -14.82 -12.37 -5.15
CA LYS A 135 -15.89 -11.61 -5.81
C LYS A 135 -16.20 -12.24 -7.16
N GLY A 136 -17.32 -12.94 -7.27
CA GLY A 136 -17.62 -13.74 -8.47
C GLY A 136 -16.51 -14.75 -8.73
N GLU A 137 -15.85 -14.66 -9.88
CA GLU A 137 -14.71 -15.52 -10.27
C GLU A 137 -13.36 -15.01 -9.75
N ALA A 138 -13.27 -13.73 -9.36
CA ALA A 138 -12.03 -13.14 -8.88
C ALA A 138 -11.63 -13.70 -7.51
N ARG A 139 -10.37 -14.03 -7.39
CA ARG A 139 -9.73 -14.50 -6.16
C ARG A 139 -8.51 -13.66 -5.89
N LEU A 140 -8.43 -13.15 -4.66
CA LEU A 140 -7.33 -12.34 -4.18
C LEU A 140 -6.96 -12.81 -2.78
N ARG A 141 -5.67 -12.85 -2.47
CA ARG A 141 -5.17 -13.03 -1.10
C ARG A 141 -4.42 -11.78 -0.69
N ILE A 142 -4.70 -11.27 0.49
CA ILE A 142 -3.95 -10.16 1.11
C ILE A 142 -3.23 -10.72 2.33
N THR A 143 -1.91 -10.65 2.34
CA THR A 143 -1.06 -11.11 3.44
C THR A 143 -0.36 -9.91 4.07
N ALA A 144 -0.46 -9.77 5.39
CA ALA A 144 0.32 -8.79 6.14
C ALA A 144 1.79 -9.18 6.18
N LEU A 145 2.65 -8.29 5.72
CA LEU A 145 4.10 -8.45 5.73
C LEU A 145 4.73 -7.60 6.84
N PRO A 146 5.96 -7.93 7.29
CA PRO A 146 6.66 -7.12 8.28
C PRO A 146 6.78 -5.66 7.83
N GLY A 147 6.58 -4.74 8.75
CA GLY A 147 6.85 -3.31 8.61
C GLY A 147 7.32 -2.75 9.95
N ARG A 148 8.16 -1.73 9.93
CA ARG A 148 8.64 -1.04 11.11
C ARG A 148 8.77 0.44 10.84
N HIS A 149 7.95 1.22 11.52
CA HIS A 149 7.94 2.68 11.40
C HIS A 149 8.96 3.29 12.37
N GLY A 150 10.20 3.45 11.93
CA GLY A 150 11.29 3.99 12.73
C GLY A 150 12.24 2.93 13.33
N PRO A 151 13.27 3.38 14.06
CA PRO A 151 14.24 2.50 14.69
C PRO A 151 13.65 1.77 15.92
N PRO A 152 14.25 0.67 16.39
CA PRO A 152 13.69 -0.16 17.46
C PRO A 152 13.31 0.56 18.75
N PHE A 153 14.05 1.61 19.12
CA PHE A 153 13.77 2.38 20.34
C PHE A 153 12.55 3.32 20.18
N ALA A 154 12.13 3.62 18.94
CA ALA A 154 10.97 4.44 18.64
C ALA A 154 9.69 3.60 18.39
N ASP A 155 9.82 2.29 18.27
CA ASP A 155 8.75 1.34 17.94
C ASP A 155 7.57 1.39 18.94
N LEU A 156 7.86 1.65 20.22
CA LEU A 156 6.84 1.82 21.26
C LEU A 156 6.05 3.14 21.15
N LEU A 157 6.56 4.08 20.37
CA LEU A 157 5.97 5.43 20.22
C LEU A 157 5.30 5.62 18.86
N LEU A 158 5.61 4.81 17.87
CA LEU A 158 5.08 4.89 16.52
C LEU A 158 4.05 3.78 16.29
N PRO A 159 3.06 4.00 15.42
CA PRO A 159 2.02 2.99 15.17
C PRO A 159 2.59 1.73 14.55
N ASP A 160 1.93 0.61 14.81
CA ASP A 160 2.16 -0.64 14.09
C ASP A 160 1.93 -0.44 12.60
N VAL A 161 2.93 -0.79 11.79
CA VAL A 161 2.85 -0.74 10.32
C VAL A 161 2.86 -2.14 9.75
N MET A 162 2.04 -2.39 8.74
CA MET A 162 2.14 -3.59 7.93
C MET A 162 2.47 -3.25 6.48
N GLY A 163 3.43 -3.99 5.90
CA GLY A 163 3.47 -4.17 4.47
C GLY A 163 2.31 -5.06 4.03
N SER A 164 1.92 -4.99 2.77
CA SER A 164 0.83 -5.81 2.24
C SER A 164 1.26 -6.51 0.96
N LEU A 165 1.10 -7.84 0.91
CA LEU A 165 1.24 -8.61 -0.32
C LEU A 165 -0.15 -8.95 -0.85
N LEU A 166 -0.48 -8.47 -2.04
CA LEU A 166 -1.69 -8.79 -2.76
C LEU A 166 -1.35 -9.82 -3.84
N GLU A 167 -1.92 -11.01 -3.75
CA GLU A 167 -1.79 -12.08 -4.74
C GLU A 167 -3.08 -12.17 -5.54
N PHE A 168 -3.03 -11.79 -6.82
CA PHE A 168 -4.16 -11.86 -7.75
C PHE A 168 -4.12 -13.19 -8.49
N HIS A 169 -5.21 -13.95 -8.43
CA HIS A 169 -5.26 -15.29 -8.96
C HIS A 169 -6.13 -15.37 -10.22
N SER A 170 -5.65 -16.13 -11.19
CA SER A 170 -6.40 -16.55 -12.37
C SER A 170 -6.21 -18.06 -12.57
N PRO A 171 -7.25 -18.80 -13.00
CA PRO A 171 -7.13 -20.23 -13.23
C PRO A 171 -6.06 -20.62 -14.26
N GLN A 172 -5.68 -19.70 -15.14
CA GLN A 172 -4.82 -19.95 -16.31
C GLN A 172 -3.45 -19.28 -16.21
N ALA A 173 -3.15 -18.64 -15.06
CA ALA A 173 -1.93 -17.89 -14.89
C ALA A 173 -1.29 -18.14 -13.52
N GLN A 174 0.01 -17.84 -13.42
CA GLN A 174 0.66 -17.71 -12.10
C GLN A 174 0.05 -16.51 -11.36
N PRO A 175 -0.04 -16.56 -10.02
CA PRO A 175 -0.50 -15.41 -9.25
C PRO A 175 0.39 -14.19 -9.51
N PHE A 176 -0.23 -13.05 -9.81
CA PHE A 176 0.49 -11.77 -9.84
C PHE A 176 0.63 -11.25 -8.42
N ARG A 177 1.85 -10.94 -8.00
CA ARG A 177 2.19 -10.49 -6.66
C ARG A 177 2.54 -9.01 -6.63
N LEU A 178 1.70 -8.24 -5.98
CA LEU A 178 1.92 -6.83 -5.70
C LEU A 178 2.32 -6.67 -4.23
N TYR A 179 3.53 -6.16 -3.99
CA TYR A 179 3.99 -5.80 -2.65
C TYR A 179 3.85 -4.29 -2.43
N ILE A 180 3.15 -3.90 -1.37
CA ILE A 180 3.01 -2.51 -0.90
C ILE A 180 3.78 -2.42 0.40
N THR A 181 4.82 -1.57 0.47
CA THR A 181 5.74 -1.59 1.61
C THR A 181 5.14 -1.04 2.90
N GLY A 182 4.21 -0.07 2.80
CA GLY A 182 3.85 0.78 3.92
C GLY A 182 5.04 1.64 4.38
N ASP A 183 4.84 2.43 5.42
CA ASP A 183 5.88 3.28 6.01
C ASP A 183 6.83 2.44 6.86
N THR A 184 7.82 1.86 6.23
CA THR A 184 8.81 1.01 6.90
C THR A 184 10.22 1.51 6.69
N LEU A 185 11.12 1.17 7.62
CA LEU A 185 12.56 1.17 7.41
C LEU A 185 13.04 -0.22 6.97
N LEU A 186 14.28 -0.31 6.49
CA LEU A 186 14.94 -1.59 6.28
C LEU A 186 15.32 -2.21 7.64
N PHE A 187 14.95 -3.47 7.84
CA PHE A 187 15.32 -4.27 9.01
C PHE A 187 15.35 -5.77 8.68
N ASP A 188 15.87 -6.57 9.59
CA ASP A 188 16.22 -7.97 9.29
C ASP A 188 15.04 -8.86 8.92
N ASP A 189 13.84 -8.65 9.53
CA ASP A 189 12.68 -9.51 9.25
C ASP A 189 12.18 -9.38 7.81
N LEU A 190 12.50 -8.27 7.12
CA LEU A 190 12.17 -8.11 5.71
C LEU A 190 12.88 -9.14 4.81
N LYS A 191 13.99 -9.75 5.27
CA LYS A 191 14.69 -10.82 4.56
C LYS A 191 13.83 -12.09 4.39
N GLU A 192 12.80 -12.25 5.22
CA GLU A 192 11.85 -13.35 5.10
C GLU A 192 10.89 -13.19 3.90
N ILE A 193 10.70 -11.95 3.41
CA ILE A 193 9.81 -11.70 2.26
C ILE A 193 10.29 -12.45 1.02
N PRO A 194 11.51 -12.24 0.50
CA PRO A 194 11.98 -12.98 -0.68
C PRO A 194 12.19 -14.48 -0.43
N ARG A 195 12.35 -14.93 0.81
CA ARG A 195 12.40 -16.36 1.14
C ARG A 195 11.04 -17.04 0.99
N ARG A 196 9.96 -16.37 1.41
CA ARG A 196 8.59 -16.89 1.32
C ARG A 196 7.95 -16.62 -0.04
N TYR A 197 8.30 -15.50 -0.66
CA TYR A 197 7.78 -15.02 -1.93
C TYR A 197 8.93 -14.66 -2.87
N PRO A 198 9.58 -15.65 -3.49
CA PRO A 198 10.78 -15.43 -4.30
C PRO A 198 10.55 -14.64 -5.59
N ALA A 199 9.30 -14.52 -6.01
CA ALA A 199 8.91 -13.74 -7.18
C ALA A 199 7.86 -12.69 -6.77
N ILE A 200 8.25 -11.43 -6.78
CA ILE A 200 7.38 -10.25 -6.63
C ILE A 200 7.33 -9.56 -7.99
N ASP A 201 6.12 -9.46 -8.58
CA ASP A 201 5.96 -8.88 -9.93
C ASP A 201 6.05 -7.35 -9.89
N LEU A 202 5.44 -6.75 -8.89
CA LEU A 202 5.40 -5.30 -8.71
C LEU A 202 5.54 -4.92 -7.24
N ALA A 203 6.30 -3.85 -6.96
CA ALA A 203 6.35 -3.25 -5.63
C ALA A 203 5.92 -1.79 -5.67
N LEU A 204 5.07 -1.36 -4.72
CA LEU A 204 4.83 0.04 -4.40
C LEU A 204 5.74 0.40 -3.22
N LEU A 205 6.71 1.29 -3.47
CA LEU A 205 7.71 1.68 -2.49
C LEU A 205 7.33 3.00 -1.84
N HIS A 206 6.98 2.96 -0.54
CA HIS A 206 6.78 4.17 0.24
C HIS A 206 8.13 4.80 0.56
N LEU A 207 8.33 6.00 0.07
CA LEU A 207 9.56 6.77 0.22
C LEU A 207 9.32 8.03 1.09
N GLY A 208 9.94 9.14 0.72
CA GLY A 208 9.74 10.44 1.38
C GLY A 208 10.76 10.74 2.48
N GLY A 209 11.33 9.72 3.11
CA GLY A 209 12.36 9.92 4.14
C GLY A 209 11.87 10.79 5.29
N THR A 210 10.67 10.51 5.79
CA THR A 210 10.07 11.23 6.92
C THR A 210 11.00 11.20 8.13
N ARG A 211 11.22 12.36 8.74
CA ARG A 211 12.03 12.48 9.95
C ARG A 211 11.23 13.14 11.07
N VAL A 212 11.18 12.48 12.21
CA VAL A 212 10.60 13.00 13.45
C VAL A 212 11.74 13.27 14.44
N LEU A 213 11.89 14.53 14.86
CA LEU A 213 13.02 14.96 15.70
C LEU A 213 14.40 14.54 15.15
N GLY A 214 14.57 14.55 13.83
CA GLY A 214 15.78 14.13 13.14
C GLY A 214 15.95 12.63 12.93
N ILE A 215 15.08 11.80 13.52
CA ILE A 215 15.10 10.33 13.40
C ILE A 215 14.33 9.93 12.15
N LEU A 216 14.96 9.15 11.28
CA LEU A 216 14.30 8.60 10.09
C LEU A 216 13.24 7.57 10.51
N VAL A 217 12.04 7.70 9.97
CA VAL A 217 10.90 6.82 10.32
C VAL A 217 10.26 6.14 9.09
N THR A 218 10.50 6.65 7.89
CA THR A 218 10.09 6.06 6.60
C THR A 218 11.29 6.03 5.67
N MET A 219 11.35 5.10 4.73
CA MET A 219 12.48 4.94 3.80
C MET A 219 12.80 6.25 3.06
N ASP A 220 14.09 6.61 3.08
CA ASP A 220 14.67 7.59 2.18
C ASP A 220 15.19 6.93 0.89
N ALA A 221 15.85 7.69 0.04
CA ALA A 221 16.38 7.23 -1.24
C ALA A 221 17.31 6.00 -1.10
N GLU A 222 18.23 6.02 -0.13
CA GLU A 222 19.20 4.93 0.07
C GLU A 222 18.50 3.65 0.56
N GLN A 223 17.57 3.78 1.47
CA GLN A 223 16.78 2.64 1.96
C GLN A 223 15.84 2.10 0.88
N GLY A 224 15.28 2.95 0.01
CA GLY A 224 14.52 2.53 -1.16
C GLY A 224 15.35 1.66 -2.11
N VAL A 225 16.60 2.04 -2.40
CA VAL A 225 17.56 1.20 -3.14
C VAL A 225 17.87 -0.10 -2.40
N GLY A 226 18.02 -0.03 -1.07
CA GLY A 226 18.19 -1.22 -0.23
C GLY A 226 17.01 -2.19 -0.34
N MET A 227 15.78 -1.67 -0.35
CA MET A 227 14.56 -2.46 -0.55
C MET A 227 14.54 -3.13 -1.94
N MET A 228 14.93 -2.41 -3.00
CA MET A 228 15.06 -2.97 -4.34
C MET A 228 16.08 -4.11 -4.39
N LYS A 229 17.21 -3.98 -3.71
CA LYS A 229 18.25 -5.04 -3.61
C LYS A 229 17.77 -6.25 -2.82
N LEU A 230 16.99 -6.02 -1.77
CA LEU A 230 16.50 -7.07 -0.86
C LEU A 230 15.39 -7.89 -1.50
N VAL A 231 14.33 -7.22 -1.96
CA VAL A 231 13.09 -7.87 -2.44
C VAL A 231 13.21 -8.28 -3.90
N ARG A 232 13.98 -7.53 -4.71
CA ARG A 232 14.21 -7.75 -6.15
C ARG A 232 12.93 -7.88 -6.97
N PRO A 233 11.97 -6.96 -6.83
CA PRO A 233 10.75 -7.03 -7.62
C PRO A 233 11.09 -6.92 -9.12
N LEU A 234 10.25 -7.49 -9.99
CA LEU A 234 10.41 -7.33 -11.44
C LEU A 234 10.21 -5.87 -11.86
N ARG A 235 9.26 -5.18 -11.24
CA ARG A 235 9.00 -3.75 -11.41
C ARG A 235 8.76 -3.10 -10.04
N ALA A 236 9.04 -1.80 -9.94
CA ALA A 236 8.66 -1.02 -8.79
C ALA A 236 8.14 0.36 -9.20
N ILE A 237 7.21 0.87 -8.41
CA ILE A 237 6.63 2.21 -8.54
C ILE A 237 6.87 2.90 -7.20
N PRO A 238 7.64 3.99 -7.17
CA PRO A 238 7.76 4.81 -5.97
C PRO A 238 6.45 5.57 -5.72
N ILE A 239 6.06 5.67 -4.48
CA ILE A 239 4.93 6.45 -3.97
C ILE A 239 5.31 7.11 -2.63
N HIS A 240 4.43 7.89 -2.03
CA HIS A 240 4.62 8.50 -0.72
C HIS A 240 5.86 9.42 -0.68
N TYR A 241 5.93 10.37 -1.61
CA TYR A 241 7.01 11.36 -1.72
C TYR A 241 6.45 12.70 -2.22
N ASN A 242 7.09 13.80 -1.88
CA ASN A 242 6.80 15.17 -2.33
C ASN A 242 5.39 15.70 -1.99
N ASP A 243 4.52 14.92 -1.36
CA ASP A 243 3.13 15.27 -1.09
C ASP A 243 2.91 16.00 0.25
N TYR A 244 3.85 15.86 1.18
CA TYR A 244 3.79 16.50 2.50
C TYR A 244 5.10 17.20 2.86
N ASP A 245 5.00 18.26 3.65
CA ASP A 245 6.17 19.08 4.07
C ASP A 245 7.12 18.34 5.02
N VAL A 246 6.66 17.26 5.65
CA VAL A 246 7.47 16.39 6.51
C VAL A 246 8.43 15.49 5.73
N PHE A 247 8.21 15.28 4.44
CA PHE A 247 9.07 14.45 3.58
C PHE A 247 10.39 15.18 3.28
N LYS A 248 11.52 14.53 3.60
CA LYS A 248 12.87 15.13 3.50
C LYS A 248 13.75 14.48 2.44
N SER A 249 13.27 13.43 1.77
CA SER A 249 13.93 12.76 0.65
C SER A 249 13.03 12.85 -0.59
N PRO A 250 13.23 13.85 -1.46
CA PRO A 250 12.42 14.02 -2.66
C PRO A 250 12.66 12.89 -3.65
N LEU A 251 11.73 12.70 -4.60
CA LEU A 251 11.83 11.65 -5.62
C LEU A 251 13.15 11.72 -6.40
N THR A 252 13.68 12.93 -6.64
CA THR A 252 14.94 13.14 -7.37
C THR A 252 16.13 12.45 -6.70
N ASP A 253 16.17 12.40 -5.37
CA ASP A 253 17.24 11.71 -4.66
C ASP A 253 17.16 10.20 -4.91
N PHE A 254 15.95 9.64 -4.91
CA PHE A 254 15.74 8.23 -5.22
C PHE A 254 16.09 7.91 -6.68
N GLN A 255 15.74 8.78 -7.63
CA GLN A 255 16.09 8.59 -9.04
C GLN A 255 17.62 8.52 -9.21
N GLN A 256 18.35 9.45 -8.61
CA GLN A 256 19.83 9.44 -8.67
C GLN A 256 20.41 8.18 -8.02
N ALA A 257 19.89 7.77 -6.85
CA ALA A 257 20.38 6.58 -6.15
C ALA A 257 20.07 5.27 -6.93
N ILE A 258 18.91 5.18 -7.57
CA ILE A 258 18.51 4.05 -8.42
C ILE A 258 19.38 3.95 -9.68
N ASP A 259 19.65 5.08 -10.34
CA ASP A 259 20.52 5.14 -11.52
C ASP A 259 21.94 4.67 -11.16
N ALA A 260 22.49 5.20 -10.06
CA ALA A 260 23.79 4.78 -9.55
C ALA A 260 23.85 3.28 -9.17
N ALA A 261 22.74 2.69 -8.77
CA ALA A 261 22.62 1.27 -8.43
C ALA A 261 22.31 0.35 -9.61
N GLY A 262 22.01 0.89 -10.80
CA GLY A 262 21.72 0.13 -12.02
C GLY A 262 20.34 -0.54 -12.03
N PHE A 263 19.34 0.05 -11.36
CA PHE A 263 17.96 -0.48 -11.30
C PHE A 263 16.94 0.32 -12.10
N GLN A 264 17.37 1.34 -12.86
CA GLN A 264 16.47 2.25 -13.59
C GLN A 264 15.47 1.51 -14.49
N ASP A 265 15.88 0.41 -15.14
CA ASP A 265 15.02 -0.38 -16.04
C ASP A 265 13.88 -1.12 -15.31
N ARG A 266 13.94 -1.22 -13.98
CA ARG A 266 12.91 -1.84 -13.15
C ARG A 266 11.91 -0.82 -12.58
N LEU A 267 12.18 0.47 -12.71
CA LEU A 267 11.33 1.52 -12.17
C LEU A 267 10.30 1.98 -13.18
N HIS A 268 9.11 2.25 -12.68
CA HIS A 268 8.06 2.93 -13.41
C HIS A 268 7.54 4.09 -12.56
N TYR A 269 7.66 5.30 -13.07
CA TYR A 269 7.24 6.51 -12.36
C TYR A 269 5.84 6.90 -12.82
N LEU A 270 4.94 7.13 -11.87
CA LEU A 270 3.59 7.63 -12.13
C LEU A 270 3.45 9.05 -11.57
N ARG A 271 2.82 9.92 -12.35
CA ARG A 271 2.28 11.17 -11.84
C ARG A 271 0.90 10.91 -11.24
N HIS A 272 0.45 11.80 -10.36
CA HIS A 272 -0.93 11.76 -9.85
C HIS A 272 -1.93 11.68 -11.01
N GLY A 273 -2.90 10.79 -10.92
CA GLY A 273 -3.90 10.48 -11.94
C GLY A 273 -3.48 9.44 -12.98
N GLU A 274 -2.18 9.15 -13.13
CA GLU A 274 -1.73 8.16 -14.10
C GLU A 274 -2.04 6.72 -13.66
N THR A 275 -2.22 5.86 -14.64
CA THR A 275 -2.59 4.45 -14.45
C THR A 275 -1.51 3.52 -15.02
N TYR A 276 -1.08 2.58 -14.21
CA TYR A 276 -0.26 1.44 -14.62
C TYR A 276 -1.15 0.21 -14.82
N THR A 277 -1.01 -0.47 -15.95
CA THR A 277 -1.71 -1.73 -16.23
C THR A 277 -0.74 -2.89 -16.08
N PHE A 278 -1.13 -3.91 -15.32
CA PHE A 278 -0.38 -5.15 -15.18
C PHE A 278 -1.13 -6.32 -15.81
N ARG A 279 -0.38 -7.35 -16.17
CA ARG A 279 -0.94 -8.57 -16.76
C ARG A 279 -0.40 -9.80 -16.02
N LEU A 280 -1.27 -10.75 -15.75
CA LEU A 280 -0.87 -12.03 -15.20
C LEU A 280 -0.17 -12.87 -16.28
N SER A 281 0.98 -13.44 -15.94
CA SER A 281 1.75 -14.31 -16.84
C SER A 281 1.05 -15.64 -16.99
N ARG A 282 0.79 -16.08 -18.23
CA ARG A 282 0.23 -17.42 -18.48
C ARG A 282 1.17 -18.49 -17.94
N GLN A 283 0.62 -19.56 -17.36
CA GLN A 283 1.41 -20.74 -17.09
C GLN A 283 1.97 -21.26 -18.41
N ALA A 284 3.29 -21.52 -18.44
CA ALA A 284 3.86 -22.26 -19.55
C ALA A 284 3.11 -23.62 -19.61
N ALA A 285 2.63 -23.98 -20.79
CA ALA A 285 2.06 -25.33 -20.98
C ALA A 285 3.13 -26.35 -20.62
N ALA A 286 2.82 -27.23 -19.65
CA ALA A 286 3.71 -28.29 -19.19
C ALA A 286 3.88 -29.36 -20.27
#